data_1bf667b489b677fa4be83a4982a50d81
#
_entry.id   1bf667b489b677fa4be83a4982a50d81
#
_cell.length_a   1.000
_cell.length_b   1.000
_cell.length_c   1.000
_cell.angle_alpha   90.00
_cell.angle_beta   90.00
_cell.angle_gamma   90.00
#
_symmetry.space_group_name_H-M   'P 1'
#
loop_
_entity.id
_entity.type
_entity.pdbx_description
1 polymer ?
#
loop_
_entity_poly.entity_id
_entity_poly.type
_entity_poly.pdbx_seq_one_letter_code
_entity_poly.pdbx_strand_id
1 'polypeptide(L)'
;MMNRTRIAAFVLIIAVAFAAAAEEFHKQLSASEKQHILDGEFAVLVKTEDMPAPVKQAFAKITGEPSFSLANPGKKFNATDYIVDQTLPHRRLVFAGNRGDEWFIHYEVGGRAHYYCVVLFRVDSKNGLQFMWGGAGPRVKSLDELRKAVADGQFADDKQFYW
;
A
#
# COMPACT_ATOMS: atom_id res chain seq x y z
N MET A 1 35.89 -8.78 -31.31
CA MET A 1 36.18 -8.48 -29.91
C MET A 1 35.13 -7.50 -29.39
N MET A 2 34.15 -7.98 -28.65
CA MET A 2 33.06 -7.19 -28.13
C MET A 2 33.53 -6.46 -26.85
N ASN A 3 33.40 -5.15 -26.85
CA ASN A 3 34.01 -4.26 -25.87
C ASN A 3 33.38 -4.46 -24.48
N ARG A 4 34.10 -5.11 -23.55
CA ARG A 4 33.66 -5.43 -22.17
C ARG A 4 33.18 -4.21 -21.37
N THR A 5 33.64 -3.01 -21.73
CA THR A 5 33.29 -1.75 -21.07
C THR A 5 31.84 -1.32 -21.31
N ARG A 6 31.24 -1.69 -22.44
CA ARG A 6 29.84 -1.33 -22.74
C ARG A 6 28.82 -2.18 -21.97
N ILE A 7 29.16 -3.44 -21.61
CA ILE A 7 28.29 -4.33 -20.84
C ILE A 7 28.21 -3.87 -19.38
N ALA A 8 29.35 -3.42 -18.80
CA ALA A 8 29.37 -2.94 -17.42
C ALA A 8 28.53 -1.67 -17.20
N ALA A 9 28.53 -0.75 -18.18
CA ALA A 9 27.73 0.48 -18.11
C ALA A 9 26.22 0.18 -18.20
N PHE A 10 25.82 -0.82 -18.99
CA PHE A 10 24.40 -1.19 -19.15
C PHE A 10 23.83 -1.86 -17.90
N VAL A 11 24.62 -2.71 -17.23
CA VAL A 11 24.22 -3.37 -15.97
C VAL A 11 24.09 -2.35 -14.85
N LEU A 12 24.97 -1.34 -14.79
CA LEU A 12 24.90 -0.30 -13.76
C LEU A 12 23.66 0.59 -13.89
N ILE A 13 23.26 0.94 -15.13
CA ILE A 13 22.07 1.75 -15.39
C ILE A 13 20.79 1.00 -14.99
N ILE A 14 20.71 -0.30 -15.25
CA ILE A 14 19.55 -1.13 -14.87
C ILE A 14 19.46 -1.25 -13.35
N ALA A 15 20.58 -1.45 -12.65
CA ALA A 15 20.59 -1.57 -11.18
C ALA A 15 20.16 -0.26 -10.49
N VAL A 16 20.57 0.90 -11.00
CA VAL A 16 20.15 2.20 -10.47
C VAL A 16 18.65 2.46 -10.70
N ALA A 17 18.11 2.08 -11.87
CA ALA A 17 16.68 2.24 -12.15
C ALA A 17 15.80 1.36 -11.25
N PHE A 18 16.23 0.15 -10.92
CA PHE A 18 15.51 -0.72 -9.98
C PHE A 18 15.56 -0.20 -8.54
N ALA A 19 16.70 0.34 -8.09
CA ALA A 19 16.82 0.92 -6.77
C ALA A 19 15.93 2.15 -6.61
N ALA A 20 15.88 3.05 -7.60
CA ALA A 20 15.02 4.22 -7.59
C ALA A 20 13.52 3.86 -7.56
N ALA A 21 13.09 2.81 -8.30
CA ALA A 21 11.71 2.35 -8.28
C ALA A 21 11.31 1.72 -6.93
N ALA A 22 12.26 1.07 -6.23
CA ALA A 22 12.00 0.47 -4.92
C ALA A 22 11.89 1.52 -3.81
N GLU A 23 12.59 2.67 -3.91
CA GLU A 23 12.50 3.76 -2.94
C GLU A 23 11.19 4.55 -3.00
N GLU A 24 10.50 4.53 -4.13
CA GLU A 24 9.26 5.30 -4.34
C GLU A 24 8.13 4.91 -3.37
N PHE A 25 8.08 3.65 -2.93
CA PHE A 25 7.01 3.12 -2.08
C PHE A 25 7.39 2.96 -0.60
N HIS A 26 8.55 3.44 -0.19
CA HIS A 26 9.08 3.23 1.17
C HIS A 26 9.66 4.52 1.72
N LYS A 27 8.82 5.38 2.23
CA LYS A 27 9.25 6.60 2.89
C LYS A 27 8.50 6.85 4.19
N GLN A 28 9.17 7.48 5.12
CA GLN A 28 8.53 7.92 6.34
C GLN A 28 7.49 9.01 6.05
N LEU A 29 6.39 8.96 6.79
CA LEU A 29 5.34 9.96 6.72
C LEU A 29 5.88 11.31 7.21
N SER A 30 5.92 12.29 6.34
CA SER A 30 6.28 13.67 6.69
C SER A 30 5.20 14.30 7.58
N ALA A 31 5.55 15.39 8.26
CA ALA A 31 4.60 16.13 9.08
C ALA A 31 3.38 16.61 8.28
N SER A 32 3.60 17.03 7.02
CA SER A 32 2.51 17.44 6.13
C SER A 32 1.62 16.28 5.70
N GLU A 33 2.18 15.11 5.42
CA GLU A 33 1.43 13.91 5.07
C GLU A 33 0.62 13.36 6.26
N LYS A 34 1.17 13.45 7.48
CA LYS A 34 0.42 13.16 8.70
C LYS A 34 -0.81 14.07 8.83
N GLN A 35 -0.65 15.36 8.52
CA GLN A 35 -1.73 16.31 8.58
C GLN A 35 -2.87 15.93 7.62
N HIS A 36 -2.57 15.40 6.43
CA HIS A 36 -3.59 14.90 5.50
C HIS A 36 -4.48 13.82 6.12
N ILE A 37 -3.90 12.88 6.88
CA ILE A 37 -4.67 11.83 7.57
C ILE A 37 -5.42 12.43 8.77
N LEU A 38 -4.76 13.29 9.55
CA LEU A 38 -5.31 13.81 10.81
C LEU A 38 -6.51 14.71 10.59
N ASP A 39 -6.45 15.61 9.61
CA ASP A 39 -7.46 16.66 9.40
C ASP A 39 -8.35 16.41 8.16
N GLY A 40 -7.98 15.44 7.31
CA GLY A 40 -8.68 15.20 6.06
C GLY A 40 -10.10 14.65 6.28
N GLU A 41 -11.08 15.27 5.66
CA GLU A 41 -12.46 14.75 5.62
C GLU A 41 -12.56 13.61 4.61
N PHE A 42 -12.30 12.39 5.03
CA PHE A 42 -12.40 11.22 4.19
C PHE A 42 -13.80 10.60 4.25
N ALA A 43 -14.38 10.35 3.09
CA ALA A 43 -15.53 9.45 2.97
C ALA A 43 -15.07 8.01 3.17
N VAL A 44 -15.58 7.33 4.20
CA VAL A 44 -15.17 5.97 4.56
C VAL A 44 -15.90 4.94 3.70
N LEU A 45 -15.15 3.93 3.22
CA LEU A 45 -15.64 2.81 2.42
C LEU A 45 -15.27 1.49 3.12
N VAL A 46 -16.18 0.53 3.08
CA VAL A 46 -16.00 -0.80 3.68
C VAL A 46 -16.18 -1.95 2.67
N LYS A 47 -16.25 -1.62 1.38
CA LYS A 47 -16.37 -2.60 0.31
C LYS A 47 -15.38 -2.30 -0.81
N THR A 48 -14.77 -3.33 -1.34
CA THR A 48 -13.82 -3.19 -2.47
C THR A 48 -14.53 -2.81 -3.77
N GLU A 49 -15.82 -3.12 -3.90
CA GLU A 49 -16.64 -2.76 -5.06
C GLU A 49 -16.79 -1.25 -5.22
N ASP A 50 -16.78 -0.51 -4.10
CA ASP A 50 -16.94 0.95 -4.08
C ASP A 50 -15.64 1.69 -4.49
N MET A 51 -14.52 0.96 -4.65
CA MET A 51 -13.26 1.52 -5.12
C MET A 51 -13.23 1.60 -6.65
N PRO A 52 -12.91 2.77 -7.25
CA PRO A 52 -12.73 2.91 -8.69
C PRO A 52 -11.60 2.05 -9.25
N ALA A 53 -11.70 1.66 -10.53
CA ALA A 53 -10.68 0.86 -11.20
C ALA A 53 -9.25 1.44 -11.11
N PRO A 54 -9.02 2.76 -11.27
CA PRO A 54 -7.67 3.33 -11.10
C PRO A 54 -7.10 3.15 -9.69
N VAL A 55 -7.95 3.24 -8.65
CA VAL A 55 -7.53 3.01 -7.25
C VAL A 55 -7.15 1.56 -7.03
N LYS A 56 -7.93 0.61 -7.57
CA LYS A 56 -7.61 -0.83 -7.54
C LYS A 56 -6.27 -1.13 -8.23
N GLN A 57 -6.02 -0.52 -9.39
CA GLN A 57 -4.74 -0.66 -10.10
C GLN A 57 -3.56 -0.07 -9.32
N ALA A 58 -3.77 1.12 -8.71
CA ALA A 58 -2.78 1.76 -7.86
C ALA A 58 -2.41 0.88 -6.66
N PHE A 59 -3.41 0.32 -5.98
CA PHE A 59 -3.20 -0.58 -4.85
C PHE A 59 -2.44 -1.85 -5.25
N ALA A 60 -2.81 -2.48 -6.37
CA ALA A 60 -2.08 -3.64 -6.90
C ALA A 60 -0.60 -3.29 -7.18
N LYS A 61 -0.33 -2.12 -7.79
CA LYS A 61 1.04 -1.65 -8.03
C LYS A 61 1.81 -1.42 -6.72
N ILE A 62 1.19 -0.79 -5.71
CA ILE A 62 1.81 -0.55 -4.40
C ILE A 62 2.16 -1.87 -3.70
N THR A 63 1.29 -2.86 -3.80
CA THR A 63 1.46 -4.16 -3.13
C THR A 63 2.21 -5.20 -3.97
N GLY A 64 2.74 -4.82 -5.16
CA GLY A 64 3.49 -5.73 -6.03
C GLY A 64 2.67 -6.84 -6.67
N GLU A 65 1.34 -6.74 -6.63
CA GLU A 65 0.45 -7.76 -7.19
C GLU A 65 0.22 -7.54 -8.70
N PRO A 66 0.10 -8.61 -9.50
CA PRO A 66 -0.15 -8.48 -10.93
C PRO A 66 -1.54 -7.91 -11.26
N SER A 67 -2.48 -8.01 -10.31
CA SER A 67 -3.83 -7.49 -10.39
C SER A 67 -4.38 -7.17 -9.00
N PHE A 68 -5.49 -6.44 -8.93
CA PHE A 68 -6.13 -6.14 -7.67
C PHE A 68 -6.58 -7.40 -6.93
N SER A 69 -6.03 -7.61 -5.74
CA SER A 69 -6.25 -8.78 -4.90
C SER A 69 -6.45 -8.36 -3.44
N LEU A 70 -7.72 -8.12 -3.07
CA LEU A 70 -8.11 -7.67 -1.74
C LEU A 70 -9.51 -8.19 -1.42
N ALA A 71 -9.63 -9.05 -0.40
CA ALA A 71 -10.93 -9.55 0.06
C ALA A 71 -11.71 -8.45 0.78
N ASN A 72 -13.04 -8.52 0.75
CA ASN A 72 -13.90 -7.66 1.56
C ASN A 72 -13.83 -8.02 3.06
N PRO A 73 -14.16 -7.10 3.97
CA PRO A 73 -14.27 -7.38 5.39
C PRO A 73 -15.15 -8.61 5.66
N GLY A 74 -14.67 -9.51 6.52
CA GLY A 74 -15.40 -10.74 6.88
C GLY A 74 -15.37 -11.86 5.83
N LYS A 75 -14.80 -11.63 4.64
CA LYS A 75 -14.64 -12.67 3.62
C LYS A 75 -13.36 -13.49 3.87
N LYS A 76 -13.33 -14.70 3.31
CA LYS A 76 -12.15 -15.57 3.37
C LYS A 76 -10.97 -14.94 2.62
N PHE A 77 -9.77 -15.14 3.16
CA PHE A 77 -8.51 -14.79 2.55
C PHE A 77 -7.44 -15.77 3.08
N ASN A 78 -6.27 -15.84 2.47
CA ASN A 78 -5.15 -16.65 2.94
C ASN A 78 -4.48 -15.96 4.14
N ALA A 79 -4.96 -16.27 5.34
CA ALA A 79 -4.52 -15.64 6.59
C ALA A 79 -3.21 -16.20 7.16
N THR A 80 -2.75 -17.34 6.66
CA THR A 80 -1.55 -18.07 7.14
C THR A 80 -0.49 -18.19 6.05
N ASP A 81 0.70 -18.62 6.41
CA ASP A 81 1.82 -18.90 5.49
C ASP A 81 1.56 -20.12 4.58
N TYR A 82 0.62 -20.98 4.98
CA TYR A 82 0.16 -22.06 4.12
C TYR A 82 -0.98 -21.59 3.23
N ILE A 83 -0.74 -21.55 1.92
CA ILE A 83 -1.76 -21.20 0.92
C ILE A 83 -2.70 -22.40 0.77
N VAL A 84 -3.87 -22.30 1.38
CA VAL A 84 -4.91 -23.33 1.31
C VAL A 84 -5.64 -23.25 -0.02
N ASP A 85 -5.81 -22.05 -0.55
CA ASP A 85 -6.55 -21.80 -1.80
C ASP A 85 -5.89 -20.65 -2.57
N GLN A 86 -5.29 -20.97 -3.70
CA GLN A 86 -4.60 -19.99 -4.56
C GLN A 86 -5.54 -18.94 -5.18
N THR A 87 -6.84 -19.19 -5.17
CA THR A 87 -7.84 -18.22 -5.67
C THR A 87 -8.19 -17.12 -4.67
N LEU A 88 -7.83 -17.31 -3.39
CA LEU A 88 -8.10 -16.34 -2.34
C LEU A 88 -7.00 -15.28 -2.27
N PRO A 89 -7.36 -14.01 -2.03
CA PRO A 89 -6.38 -12.96 -1.74
C PRO A 89 -5.53 -13.27 -0.50
N HIS A 90 -4.31 -12.72 -0.45
CA HIS A 90 -3.48 -12.69 0.76
C HIS A 90 -3.80 -11.52 1.69
N ARG A 91 -4.63 -10.60 1.23
CA ARG A 91 -4.99 -9.37 1.94
C ARG A 91 -6.49 -9.26 2.08
N ARG A 92 -6.93 -8.63 3.18
CA ARG A 92 -8.34 -8.35 3.44
C ARG A 92 -8.51 -6.90 3.89
N LEU A 93 -9.45 -6.21 3.27
CA LEU A 93 -9.82 -4.84 3.63
C LEU A 93 -10.32 -4.78 5.09
N VAL A 94 -9.85 -3.80 5.84
CA VAL A 94 -10.48 -3.37 7.10
C VAL A 94 -11.45 -2.24 6.79
N PHE A 95 -10.95 -1.14 6.24
CA PHE A 95 -11.72 -0.05 5.62
C PHE A 95 -10.79 0.81 4.76
N ALA A 96 -11.37 1.67 3.94
CA ALA A 96 -10.65 2.65 3.15
C ALA A 96 -11.28 4.02 3.32
N GLY A 97 -10.61 5.06 2.85
CA GLY A 97 -11.16 6.39 2.79
C GLY A 97 -10.74 7.13 1.54
N ASN A 98 -11.63 8.00 1.08
CA ASN A 98 -11.43 8.83 -0.10
C ASN A 98 -11.67 10.31 0.22
N ARG A 99 -10.79 11.17 -0.32
CA ARG A 99 -10.93 12.62 -0.33
C ARG A 99 -10.44 13.16 -1.68
N GLY A 100 -11.35 13.28 -2.64
CA GLY A 100 -10.99 13.67 -4.01
C GLY A 100 -10.11 12.61 -4.69
N ASP A 101 -8.88 12.98 -5.03
CA ASP A 101 -7.87 12.10 -5.61
C ASP A 101 -7.04 11.34 -4.57
N GLU A 102 -7.16 11.70 -3.32
CA GLU A 102 -6.46 11.10 -2.19
C GLU A 102 -7.21 9.89 -1.63
N TRP A 103 -6.45 8.80 -1.37
CA TRP A 103 -6.97 7.55 -0.85
C TRP A 103 -6.06 7.03 0.26
N PHE A 104 -6.68 6.49 1.31
CA PHE A 104 -5.99 5.53 2.17
C PHE A 104 -6.72 4.18 2.13
N ILE A 105 -5.96 3.11 2.30
CA ILE A 105 -6.50 1.76 2.44
C ILE A 105 -5.86 1.14 3.67
N HIS A 106 -6.69 0.77 4.65
CA HIS A 106 -6.28 -0.01 5.82
C HIS A 106 -6.70 -1.46 5.60
N TYR A 107 -5.73 -2.36 5.68
CA TYR A 107 -5.92 -3.78 5.36
C TYR A 107 -5.10 -4.66 6.28
N GLU A 108 -5.50 -5.91 6.40
CA GLU A 108 -4.73 -6.95 7.03
C GLU A 108 -4.01 -7.80 5.99
N VAL A 109 -2.85 -8.32 6.35
CA VAL A 109 -2.01 -9.19 5.54
C VAL A 109 -1.90 -10.53 6.24
N GLY A 110 -2.20 -11.60 5.50
CA GLY A 110 -1.97 -12.96 5.92
C GLY A 110 -0.51 -13.39 5.67
N GLY A 111 -0.14 -14.54 6.17
CA GLY A 111 1.19 -15.11 6.03
C GLY A 111 1.80 -15.51 7.38
N ARG A 112 3.13 -15.60 7.47
CA ARG A 112 3.84 -16.02 8.70
C ARG A 112 3.58 -15.11 9.89
N ALA A 113 3.41 -13.84 9.63
CA ALA A 113 3.01 -12.87 10.64
C ALA A 113 1.73 -12.21 10.15
N HIS A 114 0.65 -12.38 10.89
CA HIS A 114 -0.60 -11.67 10.62
C HIS A 114 -0.46 -10.24 11.17
N TYR A 115 -0.55 -9.25 10.30
CA TYR A 115 -0.37 -7.85 10.68
C TYR A 115 -1.29 -6.93 9.86
N TYR A 116 -1.31 -5.66 10.21
CA TYR A 116 -2.15 -4.66 9.57
C TYR A 116 -1.29 -3.58 8.95
N CYS A 117 -1.71 -3.12 7.78
CA CYS A 117 -1.06 -2.03 7.06
C CYS A 117 -2.04 -0.91 6.77
N VAL A 118 -1.52 0.27 6.58
CA VAL A 118 -2.20 1.38 5.93
C VAL A 118 -1.31 1.91 4.81
N VAL A 119 -1.90 2.26 3.68
CA VAL A 119 -1.23 2.98 2.59
C VAL A 119 -2.01 4.24 2.27
N LEU A 120 -1.30 5.35 2.06
CA LEU A 120 -1.82 6.65 1.64
C LEU A 120 -1.22 6.99 0.28
N PHE A 121 -2.06 7.34 -0.68
CA PHE A 121 -1.63 7.65 -2.05
C PHE A 121 -2.65 8.54 -2.76
N ARG A 122 -2.24 9.15 -3.87
CA ARG A 122 -3.11 9.84 -4.80
C ARG A 122 -3.21 9.11 -6.12
N VAL A 123 -4.37 9.18 -6.73
CA VAL A 123 -4.61 8.70 -8.09
C VAL A 123 -5.19 9.84 -8.91
N ASP A 124 -4.32 10.48 -9.66
CA ASP A 124 -4.69 11.59 -10.54
C ASP A 124 -4.74 11.10 -12.00
N SER A 125 -5.76 11.52 -12.73
CA SER A 125 -5.92 11.21 -14.16
C SER A 125 -4.78 11.74 -15.04
N LYS A 126 -4.06 12.79 -14.61
CA LYS A 126 -2.96 13.43 -15.34
C LYS A 126 -1.59 12.90 -14.93
N ASN A 127 -1.39 12.70 -13.62
CA ASN A 127 -0.09 12.38 -13.03
C ASN A 127 0.02 10.90 -12.62
N GLY A 128 -1.09 10.14 -12.71
CA GLY A 128 -1.11 8.72 -12.34
C GLY A 128 -1.07 8.49 -10.83
N LEU A 129 -0.39 7.42 -10.41
CA LEU A 129 -0.20 7.08 -9.01
C LEU A 129 0.93 7.90 -8.39
N GLN A 130 0.62 8.58 -7.29
CA GLN A 130 1.57 9.17 -6.37
C GLN A 130 1.47 8.47 -5.02
N PHE A 131 2.46 7.66 -4.67
CA PHE A 131 2.56 7.09 -3.33
C PHE A 131 2.99 8.17 -2.34
N MET A 132 2.27 8.29 -1.24
CA MET A 132 2.56 9.27 -0.20
C MET A 132 3.20 8.63 1.02
N TRP A 133 2.61 7.55 1.52
CA TRP A 133 3.10 6.85 2.70
C TRP A 133 2.43 5.48 2.85
N GLY A 134 3.10 4.61 3.60
CA GLY A 134 2.51 3.38 4.11
C GLY A 134 3.19 2.94 5.39
N GLY A 135 2.48 2.25 6.25
CA GLY A 135 2.96 1.78 7.55
C GLY A 135 2.28 0.51 8.02
N ALA A 136 3.04 -0.32 8.75
CA ALA A 136 2.52 -1.45 9.49
C ALA A 136 2.24 -1.05 10.94
N GLY A 137 1.12 -1.51 11.49
CA GLY A 137 0.72 -1.11 12.83
C GLY A 137 -0.46 -1.92 13.38
N PRO A 138 -1.18 -1.36 14.35
CA PRO A 138 -2.30 -2.03 14.96
C PRO A 138 -3.50 -2.13 14.02
N ARG A 139 -4.38 -3.07 14.32
CA ARG A 139 -5.73 -3.05 13.75
C ARG A 139 -6.49 -1.88 14.35
N VAL A 140 -6.99 -1.00 13.48
CA VAL A 140 -7.91 0.09 13.84
C VAL A 140 -9.25 -0.14 13.14
N LYS A 141 -10.34 0.29 13.75
CA LYS A 141 -11.70 -0.04 13.29
C LYS A 141 -12.44 1.17 12.70
N SER A 142 -11.89 2.35 12.86
CA SER A 142 -12.50 3.60 12.40
C SER A 142 -11.43 4.61 11.98
N LEU A 143 -11.86 5.66 11.28
CA LEU A 143 -11.00 6.77 10.89
C LEU A 143 -10.42 7.50 12.12
N ASP A 144 -11.20 7.64 13.19
CA ASP A 144 -10.73 8.29 14.41
C ASP A 144 -9.67 7.46 15.14
N GLU A 145 -9.84 6.13 15.19
CA GLU A 145 -8.79 5.24 15.70
C GLU A 145 -7.53 5.29 14.83
N LEU A 146 -7.68 5.37 13.49
CA LEU A 146 -6.56 5.53 12.57
C LEU A 146 -5.79 6.83 12.84
N ARG A 147 -6.50 7.95 12.95
CA ARG A 147 -5.93 9.25 13.29
C ARG A 147 -5.13 9.21 14.58
N LYS A 148 -5.76 8.66 15.63
CA LYS A 148 -5.09 8.51 16.91
C LYS A 148 -3.83 7.65 16.79
N ALA A 149 -3.88 6.52 16.14
CA ALA A 149 -2.73 5.63 15.98
C ALA A 149 -1.60 6.27 15.16
N VAL A 150 -1.93 7.07 14.13
CA VAL A 150 -0.95 7.83 13.35
C VAL A 150 -0.34 8.96 14.19
N ALA A 151 -1.14 9.70 14.97
CA ALA A 151 -0.65 10.74 15.84
C ALA A 151 0.29 10.21 16.93
N ASP A 152 -0.05 9.05 17.49
CA ASP A 152 0.73 8.34 18.51
C ASP A 152 1.97 7.63 17.96
N GLY A 153 2.20 7.66 16.61
CA GLY A 153 3.35 7.00 15.96
C GLY A 153 3.30 5.47 15.99
N GLN A 154 2.10 4.89 16.06
CA GLN A 154 1.92 3.43 16.17
C GLN A 154 2.06 2.69 14.83
N PHE A 155 2.14 3.39 13.71
CA PHE A 155 2.43 2.82 12.41
C PHE A 155 3.91 3.03 12.08
N ALA A 156 4.63 1.93 11.91
CA ALA A 156 6.03 1.93 11.50
C ALA A 156 6.12 1.82 9.97
N ASP A 157 6.99 2.66 9.40
CA ASP A 157 7.39 2.52 8.00
C ASP A 157 8.40 1.37 7.89
N ASP A 158 7.91 0.17 7.62
CA ASP A 158 8.76 -0.99 7.44
C ASP A 158 8.60 -1.54 6.02
N LYS A 159 9.70 -1.48 5.27
CA LYS A 159 9.78 -1.90 3.86
C LYS A 159 9.36 -3.36 3.61
N GLN A 160 9.35 -4.19 4.62
CA GLN A 160 9.02 -5.61 4.49
C GLN A 160 7.51 -5.89 4.45
N PHE A 161 6.67 -4.92 4.78
CA PHE A 161 5.25 -5.18 5.05
C PHE A 161 4.27 -4.84 3.92
N TYR A 162 4.74 -4.22 2.83
CA TYR A 162 3.82 -3.89 1.71
C TYR A 162 3.73 -4.95 0.64
N TRP A 163 4.64 -5.90 0.67
CA TRP A 163 4.80 -6.95 -0.35
C TRP A 163 3.99 -8.20 -0.02
#